data_a73d20723c25759f7f4883affafb86ee
#
_entry.id   a73d20723c25759f7f4883affafb86ee
#
_cell.length_a   1.000
_cell.length_b   1.000
_cell.length_c   1.000
_cell.angle_alpha   90.00
_cell.angle_beta   90.00
_cell.angle_gamma   90.00
#
_symmetry.space_group_name_H-M   'P 1'
#
loop_
_entity.id
_entity.type
_entity.pdbx_description
1 polymer ?
#
loop_
_entity_poly.entity_id
_entity_poly.type
_entity_poly.pdbx_seq_one_letter_code
_entity_poly.pdbx_strand_id
1 'polypeptide(L)'
;MITLAPWHRDFPGLLAGSVYSTPDSRAAAAQTLADTGLDVHVDVMAASEGLPAGVSLAELQMISNTVDRSRIGVHLIGSADFVDAVLPKVLASHPGVVFLPWQAFTADRARAIRAAGGAAWIAVWREWDGLADPHWPAEPDGVLVMLIEPGTRDRCTLDRLSLVTACTTRFSELPVAVDGGVTEEIAPLCAAAGVQQMVVGRALLTSERREAM
;
A
#
# COMPACT_ATOMS: atom_id res chain seq x y z
N MET A 1 -4.00 -9.74 21.43
CA MET A 1 -2.73 -8.97 21.23
C MET A 1 -2.38 -9.05 19.77
N ILE A 2 -1.81 -8.00 19.16
CA ILE A 2 -1.27 -8.07 17.79
C ILE A 2 0.17 -8.53 17.86
N THR A 3 0.53 -9.50 17.03
CA THR A 3 1.89 -10.02 16.92
C THR A 3 2.34 -10.01 15.46
N LEU A 4 3.65 -9.86 15.24
CA LEU A 4 4.27 -9.92 13.92
C LEU A 4 4.88 -11.30 13.69
N ALA A 5 4.70 -11.82 12.47
CA ALA A 5 5.38 -13.04 12.05
C ALA A 5 6.91 -12.86 12.09
N PRO A 6 7.68 -13.81 12.66
CA PRO A 6 9.12 -13.63 12.91
C PRO A 6 9.95 -13.29 11.67
N TRP A 7 9.56 -13.77 10.50
CA TRP A 7 10.28 -13.59 9.23
C TRP A 7 10.42 -12.12 8.79
N HIS A 8 9.64 -11.17 9.39
CA HIS A 8 9.81 -9.75 9.09
C HIS A 8 11.25 -9.26 9.32
N ARG A 9 12.02 -9.91 10.20
CA ARG A 9 13.39 -9.54 10.54
C ARG A 9 14.37 -9.83 9.41
N ASP A 10 13.99 -10.70 8.46
CA ASP A 10 14.83 -11.08 7.32
C ASP A 10 14.79 -10.03 6.20
N PHE A 11 13.85 -9.06 6.29
CA PHE A 11 13.65 -8.02 5.30
C PHE A 11 13.65 -6.61 5.93
N PRO A 12 14.74 -6.21 6.60
CA PRO A 12 14.80 -4.92 7.30
C PRO A 12 14.63 -3.74 6.31
N GLY A 13 13.69 -2.83 6.63
CA GLY A 13 13.42 -1.64 5.81
C GLY A 13 12.63 -1.89 4.52
N LEU A 14 12.23 -3.14 4.24
CA LEU A 14 11.49 -3.49 3.01
C LEU A 14 10.01 -3.77 3.24
N LEU A 15 9.52 -3.76 4.48
CA LEU A 15 8.15 -4.16 4.77
C LEU A 15 7.27 -2.99 5.22
N ALA A 16 6.05 -2.96 4.67
CA ALA A 16 4.93 -2.20 5.18
C ALA A 16 3.79 -3.16 5.58
N GLY A 17 3.26 -3.02 6.78
CA GLY A 17 2.14 -3.85 7.22
C GLY A 17 0.79 -3.27 6.83
N SER A 18 -0.06 -4.02 6.10
CA SER A 18 -1.43 -3.59 5.81
C SER A 18 -2.35 -3.86 6.98
N VAL A 19 -2.81 -2.78 7.62
CA VAL A 19 -3.76 -2.84 8.75
C VAL A 19 -5.17 -3.26 8.32
N TYR A 20 -5.45 -3.33 7.02
CA TYR A 20 -6.71 -3.89 6.50
C TYR A 20 -6.93 -5.33 6.96
N SER A 21 -5.85 -6.10 7.19
CA SER A 21 -5.93 -7.48 7.66
C SER A 21 -6.40 -7.66 9.10
N THR A 22 -6.50 -6.58 9.89
CA THR A 22 -6.84 -6.60 11.32
C THR A 22 -8.03 -5.68 11.65
N PRO A 23 -9.24 -5.94 11.09
CA PRO A 23 -10.36 -5.00 11.12
C PRO A 23 -10.79 -4.57 12.54
N ASP A 24 -10.66 -5.46 13.54
CA ASP A 24 -11.07 -5.19 14.92
C ASP A 24 -9.97 -4.46 15.74
N SER A 25 -8.80 -4.22 15.17
CA SER A 25 -7.64 -3.72 15.94
C SER A 25 -6.62 -2.94 15.10
N ARG A 26 -7.07 -2.22 14.07
CA ARG A 26 -6.21 -1.51 13.10
C ARG A 26 -5.26 -0.51 13.74
N ALA A 27 -5.74 0.28 14.72
CA ALA A 27 -4.88 1.24 15.42
C ALA A 27 -3.79 0.53 16.24
N ALA A 28 -4.13 -0.59 16.91
CA ALA A 28 -3.14 -1.36 17.66
C ALA A 28 -2.14 -2.06 16.71
N ALA A 29 -2.58 -2.51 15.54
CA ALA A 29 -1.70 -3.06 14.52
C ALA A 29 -0.74 -2.00 13.98
N ALA A 30 -1.24 -0.81 13.67
CA ALA A 30 -0.42 0.31 13.23
C ALA A 30 0.66 0.69 14.27
N GLN A 31 0.28 0.74 15.55
CA GLN A 31 1.24 1.00 16.65
C GLN A 31 2.30 -0.11 16.73
N THR A 32 1.90 -1.39 16.68
CA THR A 32 2.83 -2.53 16.71
C THR A 32 3.82 -2.48 15.54
N LEU A 33 3.37 -2.13 14.33
CA LEU A 33 4.23 -1.94 13.16
C LEU A 33 5.24 -0.80 13.40
N ALA A 34 4.76 0.36 13.84
CA ALA A 34 5.59 1.52 14.10
C ALA A 34 6.65 1.25 15.18
N ASP A 35 6.28 0.60 16.29
CA ASP A 35 7.18 0.23 17.39
C ASP A 35 8.30 -0.73 16.95
N THR A 36 8.05 -1.53 15.91
CA THR A 36 9.03 -2.45 15.33
C THR A 36 9.81 -1.86 14.16
N GLY A 37 9.59 -0.60 13.84
CA GLY A 37 10.29 0.06 12.76
C GLY A 37 9.76 -0.27 11.36
N LEU A 38 8.54 -0.81 11.23
CA LEU A 38 7.89 -1.09 9.95
C LEU A 38 6.96 0.06 9.53
N ASP A 39 6.76 0.22 8.24
CA ASP A 39 5.79 1.17 7.70
C ASP A 39 4.36 0.65 7.81
N VAL A 40 3.40 1.57 7.78
CA VAL A 40 1.98 1.26 7.92
C VAL A 40 1.28 1.51 6.59
N HIS A 41 0.65 0.48 6.03
CA HIS A 41 -0.15 0.59 4.82
C HIS A 41 -1.64 0.57 5.17
N VAL A 42 -2.37 1.55 4.61
CA VAL A 42 -3.78 1.81 4.91
C VAL A 42 -4.58 1.78 3.62
N ASP A 43 -5.43 0.77 3.45
CA ASP A 43 -6.31 0.63 2.28
C ASP A 43 -7.64 1.33 2.51
N VAL A 44 -7.90 2.43 1.81
CA VAL A 44 -9.18 3.15 1.81
C VAL A 44 -9.91 2.80 0.51
N MET A 45 -11.03 2.09 0.62
CA MET A 45 -11.71 1.47 -0.52
C MET A 45 -13.10 2.06 -0.74
N ALA A 46 -13.51 2.10 -2.01
CA ALA A 46 -14.82 2.59 -2.45
C ALA A 46 -15.93 1.54 -2.19
N ALA A 47 -16.36 1.37 -0.94
CA ALA A 47 -17.43 0.44 -0.61
C ALA A 47 -18.76 0.75 -1.34
N SER A 48 -19.00 2.02 -1.68
CA SER A 48 -20.15 2.45 -2.51
C SER A 48 -20.09 1.93 -3.94
N GLU A 49 -18.91 1.51 -4.43
CA GLU A 49 -18.69 0.96 -5.77
C GLU A 49 -18.64 -0.58 -5.75
N GLY A 50 -19.06 -1.21 -4.63
CA GLY A 50 -19.10 -2.67 -4.48
C GLY A 50 -17.79 -3.29 -4.00
N LEU A 51 -16.78 -2.49 -3.68
CA LEU A 51 -15.55 -3.00 -3.06
C LEU A 51 -15.76 -3.35 -1.58
N PRO A 52 -14.91 -4.20 -0.98
CA PRO A 52 -14.95 -4.45 0.46
C PRO A 52 -14.80 -3.16 1.27
N ALA A 53 -15.32 -3.15 2.49
CA ALA A 53 -15.09 -2.05 3.41
C ALA A 53 -13.61 -2.01 3.82
N GLY A 54 -12.90 -0.98 3.36
CA GLY A 54 -11.52 -0.70 3.73
C GLY A 54 -11.38 -0.07 5.12
N VAL A 55 -10.27 0.60 5.34
CA VAL A 55 -10.06 1.45 6.52
C VAL A 55 -10.87 2.73 6.35
N SER A 56 -11.65 3.10 7.36
CA SER A 56 -12.42 4.34 7.34
C SER A 56 -11.51 5.57 7.54
N LEU A 57 -11.96 6.74 7.09
CA LEU A 57 -11.23 8.00 7.31
C LEU A 57 -11.09 8.34 8.80
N ALA A 58 -12.04 7.91 9.65
CA ALA A 58 -11.93 8.08 11.10
C ALA A 58 -10.82 7.21 11.69
N GLU A 59 -10.69 5.95 11.25
CA GLU A 59 -9.59 5.08 11.66
C GLU A 59 -8.24 5.58 11.13
N LEU A 60 -8.16 6.06 9.88
CA LEU A 60 -6.95 6.70 9.35
C LEU A 60 -6.52 7.88 10.23
N GLN A 61 -7.47 8.74 10.64
CA GLN A 61 -7.18 9.85 11.52
C GLN A 61 -6.67 9.39 12.91
N MET A 62 -7.22 8.31 13.46
CA MET A 62 -6.72 7.73 14.71
C MET A 62 -5.29 7.21 14.55
N ILE A 63 -5.00 6.50 13.46
CA ILE A 63 -3.66 5.98 13.16
C ILE A 63 -2.67 7.15 13.01
N SER A 64 -3.02 8.19 12.25
CA SER A 64 -2.14 9.34 12.01
C SER A 64 -1.87 10.21 13.25
N ASN A 65 -2.64 10.03 14.32
CA ASN A 65 -2.41 10.69 15.60
C ASN A 65 -1.44 9.91 16.52
N THR A 66 -1.19 8.64 16.23
CA THR A 66 -0.38 7.74 17.07
C THR A 66 0.91 7.27 16.41
N VAL A 67 0.94 7.22 15.07
CA VAL A 67 2.09 6.78 14.27
C VAL A 67 2.72 7.99 13.58
N ASP A 68 4.04 7.96 13.40
CA ASP A 68 4.73 8.95 12.57
C ASP A 68 4.13 8.94 11.16
N ARG A 69 3.59 10.08 10.75
CA ARG A 69 2.84 10.24 9.50
C ARG A 69 3.68 9.97 8.27
N SER A 70 5.00 10.24 8.32
CA SER A 70 5.93 9.94 7.24
C SER A 70 6.02 8.45 6.90
N ARG A 71 5.63 7.59 7.85
CA ARG A 71 5.63 6.14 7.74
C ARG A 71 4.27 5.56 7.33
N ILE A 72 3.27 6.41 7.09
CA ILE A 72 1.93 6.00 6.68
C ILE A 72 1.82 6.10 5.16
N GLY A 73 1.58 4.99 4.50
CA GLY A 73 1.16 4.91 3.11
C GLY A 73 -0.35 4.70 3.02
N VAL A 74 -1.06 5.54 2.27
CA VAL A 74 -2.51 5.40 2.07
C VAL A 74 -2.79 5.00 0.62
N HIS A 75 -3.39 3.83 0.44
CA HIS A 75 -3.79 3.33 -0.86
C HIS A 75 -5.29 3.59 -1.08
N LEU A 76 -5.61 4.43 -2.06
CA LEU A 76 -6.98 4.69 -2.47
C LEU A 76 -7.38 3.68 -3.56
N ILE A 77 -8.42 2.89 -3.32
CA ILE A 77 -8.89 1.85 -4.23
C ILE A 77 -10.34 2.17 -4.61
N GLY A 78 -10.55 2.60 -5.86
CA GLY A 78 -11.85 3.01 -6.40
C GLY A 78 -11.72 3.88 -7.63
N SER A 79 -12.83 4.44 -8.10
CA SER A 79 -12.90 5.31 -9.27
C SER A 79 -12.23 6.67 -9.04
N ALA A 80 -12.07 7.44 -10.12
CA ALA A 80 -11.59 8.82 -10.05
C ALA A 80 -12.52 9.71 -9.20
N ASP A 81 -13.84 9.50 -9.28
CA ASP A 81 -14.82 10.23 -8.48
C ASP A 81 -14.70 9.92 -6.98
N PHE A 82 -14.48 8.66 -6.65
CA PHE A 82 -14.18 8.28 -5.27
C PHE A 82 -12.91 8.96 -4.76
N VAL A 83 -11.84 8.95 -5.55
CA VAL A 83 -10.57 9.61 -5.19
C VAL A 83 -10.80 11.10 -4.94
N ASP A 84 -11.53 11.81 -5.80
CA ASP A 84 -11.85 13.23 -5.60
C ASP A 84 -12.64 13.50 -4.32
N ALA A 85 -13.56 12.62 -3.97
CA ALA A 85 -14.36 12.75 -2.76
C ALA A 85 -13.56 12.55 -1.45
N VAL A 86 -12.52 11.68 -1.46
CA VAL A 86 -11.81 11.29 -0.23
C VAL A 86 -10.42 11.90 -0.11
N LEU A 87 -9.73 12.19 -1.22
CA LEU A 87 -8.34 12.68 -1.21
C LEU A 87 -8.12 13.91 -0.31
N PRO A 88 -8.97 14.96 -0.31
CA PRO A 88 -8.77 16.10 0.58
C PRO A 88 -8.76 15.70 2.07
N LYS A 89 -9.58 14.72 2.45
CA LYS A 89 -9.65 14.22 3.84
C LYS A 89 -8.44 13.34 4.19
N VAL A 90 -7.95 12.56 3.23
CA VAL A 90 -6.71 11.77 3.36
C VAL A 90 -5.52 12.71 3.54
N LEU A 91 -5.41 13.76 2.74
CA LEU A 91 -4.33 14.74 2.84
C LEU A 91 -4.32 15.50 4.17
N ALA A 92 -5.47 15.68 4.82
CA ALA A 92 -5.55 16.24 6.17
C ALA A 92 -4.86 15.37 7.24
N SER A 93 -4.61 14.08 6.96
CA SER A 93 -3.83 13.17 7.81
C SER A 93 -2.32 13.29 7.58
N HIS A 94 -1.89 14.02 6.53
CA HIS A 94 -0.49 14.19 6.13
C HIS A 94 0.28 12.86 5.97
N PRO A 95 -0.19 11.88 5.18
CA PRO A 95 0.54 10.62 4.99
C PRO A 95 1.84 10.86 4.22
N GLY A 96 2.85 10.03 4.47
CA GLY A 96 4.12 10.08 3.75
C GLY A 96 3.99 9.68 2.28
N VAL A 97 3.07 8.74 1.98
CA VAL A 97 2.81 8.28 0.61
C VAL A 97 1.31 8.17 0.37
N VAL A 98 0.85 8.54 -0.81
CA VAL A 98 -0.51 8.25 -1.30
C VAL A 98 -0.41 7.48 -2.62
N PHE A 99 -0.96 6.27 -2.64
CA PHE A 99 -1.07 5.44 -3.83
C PHE A 99 -2.43 5.69 -4.49
N LEU A 100 -2.40 6.07 -5.76
CA LEU A 100 -3.60 6.32 -6.56
C LEU A 100 -3.75 5.29 -7.67
N PRO A 101 -4.97 4.83 -7.98
CA PRO A 101 -5.21 4.00 -9.15
C PRO A 101 -4.75 4.71 -10.43
N TRP A 102 -4.31 3.95 -11.42
CA TRP A 102 -3.85 4.49 -12.71
C TRP A 102 -4.83 5.51 -13.31
N GLN A 103 -6.13 5.16 -13.35
CA GLN A 103 -7.16 6.00 -13.96
C GLN A 103 -7.44 7.29 -13.17
N ALA A 104 -7.07 7.31 -11.89
CA ALA A 104 -7.21 8.46 -11.01
C ALA A 104 -5.89 9.24 -10.84
N PHE A 105 -4.79 8.78 -11.43
CA PHE A 105 -3.49 9.44 -11.30
C PHE A 105 -3.39 10.61 -12.29
N THR A 106 -3.51 11.85 -11.80
CA THR A 106 -3.42 13.07 -12.61
C THR A 106 -2.39 14.02 -12.05
N ALA A 107 -1.90 14.95 -12.89
CA ALA A 107 -0.92 15.96 -12.49
C ALA A 107 -1.44 16.84 -11.34
N ASP A 108 -2.74 17.14 -11.31
CA ASP A 108 -3.33 17.99 -10.27
C ASP A 108 -3.42 17.26 -8.92
N ARG A 109 -3.82 15.98 -8.93
CA ARG A 109 -3.85 15.15 -7.71
C ARG A 109 -2.45 14.90 -7.17
N ALA A 110 -1.49 14.57 -8.03
CA ALA A 110 -0.09 14.39 -7.65
C ALA A 110 0.49 15.69 -7.05
N ARG A 111 0.20 16.84 -7.64
CA ARG A 111 0.60 18.14 -7.09
C ARG A 111 -0.04 18.42 -5.73
N ALA A 112 -1.31 18.11 -5.53
CA ALA A 112 -1.98 18.27 -4.25
C ALA A 112 -1.36 17.39 -3.16
N ILE A 113 -1.00 16.14 -3.46
CA ILE A 113 -0.31 15.22 -2.54
C ILE A 113 1.05 15.80 -2.14
N ARG A 114 1.86 16.22 -3.12
CA ARG A 114 3.18 16.81 -2.87
C ARG A 114 3.08 18.12 -2.07
N ALA A 115 2.09 18.95 -2.34
CA ALA A 115 1.84 20.18 -1.58
C ALA A 115 1.46 19.90 -0.11
N ALA A 116 0.87 18.74 0.17
CA ALA A 116 0.58 18.27 1.54
C ALA A 116 1.79 17.60 2.24
N GLY A 117 2.93 17.49 1.54
CA GLY A 117 4.17 16.90 2.07
C GLY A 117 4.32 15.40 1.83
N GLY A 118 3.41 14.77 1.10
CA GLY A 118 3.48 13.35 0.75
C GLY A 118 4.06 13.10 -0.64
N ALA A 119 4.42 11.85 -0.93
CA ALA A 119 4.79 11.36 -2.25
C ALA A 119 3.59 10.76 -2.99
N ALA A 120 3.42 11.11 -4.28
CA ALA A 120 2.33 10.61 -5.11
C ALA A 120 2.79 9.38 -5.91
N TRP A 121 2.31 8.21 -5.55
CA TRP A 121 2.65 6.95 -6.21
C TRP A 121 1.49 6.45 -7.06
N ILE A 122 1.81 5.85 -8.20
CA ILE A 122 0.82 5.24 -9.09
C ILE A 122 0.70 3.75 -8.79
N ALA A 123 -0.54 3.27 -8.59
CA ALA A 123 -0.83 1.84 -8.48
C ALA A 123 -1.13 1.27 -9.86
N VAL A 124 -0.45 0.18 -10.22
CA VAL A 124 -0.52 -0.47 -11.54
C VAL A 124 -1.04 -1.89 -11.39
N TRP A 125 -2.15 -2.20 -12.08
CA TRP A 125 -2.69 -3.56 -12.18
C TRP A 125 -2.55 -4.10 -13.60
N ARG A 126 -3.40 -3.72 -14.55
CA ARG A 126 -3.42 -4.22 -15.93
C ARG A 126 -3.15 -3.13 -16.97
N GLU A 127 -2.92 -1.92 -16.53
CA GLU A 127 -2.79 -0.74 -17.39
C GLU A 127 -1.46 -0.71 -18.14
N TRP A 128 -0.45 -1.42 -17.64
CA TRP A 128 0.87 -1.54 -18.25
C TRP A 128 1.36 -2.98 -18.15
N ASP A 129 1.96 -3.49 -19.24
CA ASP A 129 2.47 -4.86 -19.38
C ASP A 129 4.01 -4.98 -19.25
N GLY A 130 4.71 -3.86 -19.10
CA GLY A 130 6.17 -3.82 -18.96
C GLY A 130 6.94 -3.97 -20.29
N LEU A 131 6.28 -4.15 -21.44
CA LEU A 131 6.96 -4.38 -22.72
C LEU A 131 7.48 -3.10 -23.37
N ALA A 132 6.72 -2.00 -23.27
CA ALA A 132 7.09 -0.68 -23.76
C ALA A 132 7.21 0.30 -22.58
N ASP A 133 7.70 1.53 -22.83
CA ASP A 133 7.67 2.56 -21.84
C ASP A 133 6.22 2.95 -21.50
N PRO A 134 5.85 3.06 -20.24
CA PRO A 134 4.50 3.44 -19.87
C PRO A 134 4.23 4.90 -20.25
N HIS A 135 3.03 5.14 -20.76
CA HIS A 135 2.52 6.50 -20.90
C HIS A 135 1.85 6.89 -19.58
N TRP A 136 2.65 7.24 -18.58
CA TRP A 136 2.13 7.67 -17.27
C TRP A 136 1.11 8.79 -17.45
N PRO A 137 -0.07 8.74 -16.79
CA PRO A 137 -1.04 9.84 -16.85
C PRO A 137 -0.48 11.17 -16.30
N ALA A 138 0.48 11.07 -15.38
CA ALA A 138 1.33 12.14 -14.87
C ALA A 138 2.60 11.52 -14.31
N GLU A 139 3.63 12.31 -14.03
CA GLU A 139 4.89 11.85 -13.44
C GLU A 139 4.69 11.38 -11.99
N PRO A 140 4.94 10.08 -11.67
CA PRO A 140 4.83 9.56 -10.33
C PRO A 140 6.13 9.72 -9.53
N ASP A 141 6.03 9.73 -8.20
CA ASP A 141 7.17 9.67 -7.29
C ASP A 141 7.58 8.22 -6.96
N GLY A 142 6.78 7.24 -7.37
CA GLY A 142 7.01 5.81 -7.22
C GLY A 142 5.88 4.99 -7.82
N VAL A 143 6.09 3.68 -7.90
CA VAL A 143 5.15 2.73 -8.50
C VAL A 143 4.79 1.64 -7.49
N LEU A 144 3.49 1.40 -7.30
CA LEU A 144 2.96 0.24 -6.59
C LEU A 144 2.48 -0.79 -7.60
N VAL A 145 3.20 -1.89 -7.76
CA VAL A 145 2.76 -3.01 -8.61
C VAL A 145 1.83 -3.91 -7.81
N MET A 146 0.58 -4.00 -8.23
CA MET A 146 -0.40 -4.90 -7.62
C MET A 146 -0.12 -6.34 -8.03
N LEU A 147 0.06 -7.25 -7.08
CA LEU A 147 0.23 -8.69 -7.33
C LEU A 147 -1.10 -9.45 -7.30
N ILE A 148 -2.17 -8.81 -6.85
CA ILE A 148 -3.56 -9.27 -6.92
C ILE A 148 -4.43 -8.17 -7.50
N GLU A 149 -5.64 -8.50 -7.91
CA GLU A 149 -6.62 -7.49 -8.30
C GLU A 149 -6.96 -6.59 -7.10
N PRO A 150 -6.87 -5.24 -7.26
CA PRO A 150 -7.14 -4.32 -6.16
C PRO A 150 -8.53 -4.55 -5.54
N GLY A 151 -8.59 -4.57 -4.21
CA GLY A 151 -9.83 -4.81 -3.47
C GLY A 151 -10.23 -6.27 -3.32
N THR A 152 -9.47 -7.24 -3.87
CA THR A 152 -9.71 -8.68 -3.70
C THR A 152 -8.86 -9.29 -2.58
N ARG A 153 -9.07 -10.59 -2.34
CA ARG A 153 -8.26 -11.42 -1.43
C ARG A 153 -7.66 -12.62 -2.14
N ASP A 154 -7.36 -12.45 -3.42
CA ASP A 154 -6.81 -13.49 -4.26
C ASP A 154 -5.39 -13.92 -3.84
N ARG A 155 -4.89 -14.95 -4.49
CA ARG A 155 -3.49 -15.35 -4.35
C ARG A 155 -2.62 -14.45 -5.21
N CYS A 156 -1.39 -14.20 -4.75
CA CYS A 156 -0.38 -13.49 -5.51
C CYS A 156 -0.17 -14.13 -6.90
N THR A 157 -0.13 -13.29 -7.93
CA THR A 157 0.19 -13.67 -9.29
C THR A 157 1.68 -13.41 -9.54
N LEU A 158 2.50 -14.45 -9.44
CA LEU A 158 3.97 -14.34 -9.54
C LEU A 158 4.45 -13.82 -10.89
N ASP A 159 3.70 -14.05 -11.98
CA ASP A 159 4.03 -13.53 -13.31
C ASP A 159 4.15 -12.00 -13.31
N ARG A 160 3.52 -11.32 -12.36
CA ARG A 160 3.60 -9.87 -12.21
C ARG A 160 4.94 -9.37 -11.66
N LEU A 161 5.79 -10.24 -11.14
CA LEU A 161 7.16 -9.88 -10.76
C LEU A 161 8.00 -9.50 -11.99
N SER A 162 7.65 -9.98 -13.18
CA SER A 162 8.25 -9.51 -14.43
C SER A 162 8.03 -8.01 -14.66
N LEU A 163 6.86 -7.49 -14.26
CA LEU A 163 6.53 -6.07 -14.31
C LEU A 163 7.36 -5.26 -13.31
N VAL A 164 7.58 -5.81 -12.10
CA VAL A 164 8.49 -5.21 -11.11
C VAL A 164 9.89 -5.08 -11.70
N THR A 165 10.43 -6.17 -12.27
CA THR A 165 11.75 -6.16 -12.91
C THR A 165 11.82 -5.16 -14.07
N ALA A 166 10.76 -5.07 -14.88
CA ALA A 166 10.70 -4.09 -15.97
C ALA A 166 10.74 -2.64 -15.42
N CYS A 167 10.00 -2.36 -14.33
CA CYS A 167 10.02 -1.08 -13.63
C CYS A 167 11.41 -0.73 -13.13
N THR A 168 12.01 -1.58 -12.31
CA THR A 168 13.29 -1.33 -11.64
C THR A 168 14.45 -1.22 -12.64
N THR A 169 14.37 -1.93 -13.77
CA THR A 169 15.39 -1.86 -14.83
C THR A 169 15.28 -0.59 -15.66
N ARG A 170 14.05 -0.16 -16.01
CA ARG A 170 13.83 1.00 -16.88
C ARG A 170 13.90 2.33 -16.14
N PHE A 171 13.48 2.33 -14.89
CA PHE A 171 13.34 3.54 -14.06
C PHE A 171 14.08 3.36 -12.74
N SER A 172 15.44 3.25 -12.82
CA SER A 172 16.29 2.97 -11.65
C SER A 172 16.15 3.97 -10.51
N GLU A 173 15.74 5.20 -10.82
CA GLU A 173 15.53 6.27 -9.81
C GLU A 173 14.11 6.26 -9.24
N LEU A 174 13.20 5.47 -9.81
CA LEU A 174 11.80 5.42 -9.38
C LEU A 174 11.60 4.26 -8.41
N PRO A 175 11.27 4.52 -7.14
CA PRO A 175 11.06 3.46 -6.18
C PRO A 175 9.84 2.62 -6.55
N VAL A 176 9.97 1.30 -6.36
CA VAL A 176 8.93 0.31 -6.68
C VAL A 176 8.53 -0.45 -5.43
N ALA A 177 7.24 -0.50 -5.16
CA ALA A 177 6.63 -1.35 -4.15
C ALA A 177 5.76 -2.42 -4.79
N VAL A 178 5.45 -3.45 -4.03
CA VAL A 178 4.46 -4.48 -4.40
C VAL A 178 3.38 -4.59 -3.33
N ASP A 179 2.15 -4.87 -3.75
CA ASP A 179 1.03 -5.13 -2.86
C ASP A 179 0.17 -6.29 -3.36
N GLY A 180 -0.23 -7.13 -2.42
CA GLY A 180 -1.17 -8.22 -2.67
C GLY A 180 -0.59 -9.62 -2.52
N GLY A 181 -0.99 -10.32 -1.47
CA GLY A 181 -0.70 -11.74 -1.27
C GLY A 181 0.75 -12.11 -0.99
N VAL A 182 1.60 -11.15 -0.59
CA VAL A 182 2.98 -11.43 -0.20
C VAL A 182 3.00 -12.27 1.07
N THR A 183 3.77 -13.36 1.04
CA THR A 183 4.01 -14.29 2.14
C THR A 183 5.52 -14.44 2.40
N GLU A 184 5.89 -15.20 3.44
CA GLU A 184 7.29 -15.53 3.75
C GLU A 184 8.02 -16.16 2.55
N GLU A 185 7.33 -17.03 1.79
CA GLU A 185 7.91 -17.71 0.63
C GLU A 185 8.04 -16.78 -0.59
N ILE A 186 7.15 -15.76 -0.70
CA ILE A 186 7.11 -14.84 -1.84
C ILE A 186 8.05 -13.65 -1.62
N ALA A 187 8.25 -13.22 -0.38
CA ALA A 187 9.06 -12.05 -0.07
C ALA A 187 10.49 -12.10 -0.65
N PRO A 188 11.24 -13.24 -0.62
CA PRO A 188 12.53 -13.33 -1.27
C PRO A 188 12.49 -13.08 -2.78
N LEU A 189 11.41 -13.51 -3.46
CA LEU A 189 11.23 -13.30 -4.90
C LEU A 189 10.97 -11.84 -5.23
N CYS A 190 10.17 -11.16 -4.40
CA CYS A 190 9.95 -9.72 -4.52
C CYS A 190 11.25 -8.94 -4.32
N ALA A 191 12.03 -9.26 -3.26
CA ALA A 191 13.31 -8.64 -3.00
C ALA A 191 14.29 -8.84 -4.16
N ALA A 192 14.37 -10.06 -4.72
CA ALA A 192 15.20 -10.38 -5.88
C ALA A 192 14.78 -9.62 -7.15
N ALA A 193 13.49 -9.27 -7.30
CA ALA A 193 12.99 -8.42 -8.39
C ALA A 193 13.34 -6.94 -8.22
N GLY A 194 13.91 -6.53 -7.06
CA GLY A 194 14.43 -5.19 -6.82
C GLY A 194 13.42 -4.23 -6.18
N VAL A 195 12.36 -4.73 -5.51
CA VAL A 195 11.42 -3.85 -4.79
C VAL A 195 12.09 -3.14 -3.62
N GLN A 196 11.66 -1.92 -3.34
CA GLN A 196 12.05 -1.15 -2.16
C GLN A 196 11.04 -1.26 -1.03
N GLN A 197 9.81 -1.74 -1.32
CA GLN A 197 8.81 -1.98 -0.28
C GLN A 197 7.86 -3.13 -0.67
N MET A 198 7.51 -3.95 0.31
CA MET A 198 6.51 -5.02 0.18
C MET A 198 5.37 -4.76 1.17
N VAL A 199 4.16 -4.62 0.67
CA VAL A 199 2.96 -4.51 1.50
C VAL A 199 2.49 -5.90 1.89
N VAL A 200 2.42 -6.16 3.19
CA VAL A 200 2.09 -7.48 3.74
C VAL A 200 0.98 -7.36 4.77
N GLY A 201 -0.11 -8.07 4.55
CA GLY A 201 -1.23 -8.12 5.48
C GLY A 201 -1.21 -9.37 6.37
N ARG A 202 -2.07 -10.33 6.07
CA ARG A 202 -2.35 -11.53 6.86
C ARG A 202 -1.14 -12.43 7.15
N ALA A 203 -0.14 -12.44 6.29
CA ALA A 203 1.07 -13.23 6.49
C ALA A 203 2.04 -12.59 7.51
N LEU A 204 1.86 -11.29 7.80
CA LEU A 204 2.68 -10.54 8.73
C LEU A 204 1.97 -10.31 10.06
N LEU A 205 0.69 -9.94 10.04
CA LEU A 205 -0.08 -9.51 11.20
C LEU A 205 -1.03 -10.62 11.65
N THR A 206 -0.86 -11.09 12.87
CA THR A 206 -1.77 -12.04 13.51
C THR A 206 -2.40 -11.42 14.75
N SER A 207 -3.73 -11.57 14.87
CA SER A 207 -4.46 -11.22 16.07
C SER A 207 -4.78 -12.50 16.86
N GLU A 208 -4.29 -12.61 18.08
CA GLU A 208 -4.82 -13.62 18.99
C GLU A 208 -6.29 -13.27 19.28
N ARG A 209 -7.22 -14.08 18.78
CA ARG A 209 -8.60 -14.06 19.30
C ARG A 209 -8.50 -14.44 20.77
N ARG A 210 -8.94 -13.54 21.67
CA ARG A 210 -9.30 -13.97 23.00
C ARG A 210 -10.44 -14.97 22.82
N GLU A 211 -10.16 -16.25 23.01
CA GLU A 211 -11.23 -17.21 23.29
C GLU A 211 -11.96 -16.69 24.52
N ALA A 212 -13.19 -16.25 24.33
CA ALA A 212 -14.07 -15.91 25.42
C ALA A 212 -14.34 -17.21 26.18
N MET A 213 -13.74 -17.36 27.37
CA MET A 213 -14.14 -18.33 28.37
C MET A 213 -15.53 -17.98 28.90
#